data_2497fd90ad5ced3d32858e5cc2922d34
#
_entry.id   2497fd90ad5ced3d32858e5cc2922d34
#
_cell.length_a   1.000
_cell.length_b   1.000
_cell.length_c   1.000
_cell.angle_alpha   90.00
_cell.angle_beta   90.00
_cell.angle_gamma   90.00
#
_symmetry.space_group_name_H-M   'P 1'
#
loop_
_entity.id
_entity.type
_entity.pdbx_description
1 polymer ?
#
loop_
_entity_poly.entity_id
_entity_poly.type
_entity_poly.pdbx_seq_one_letter_code
_entity_poly.pdbx_strand_id
1 'polypeptide(L)'
;AGAGALGVSGGALGIDSTAHKGAMLAGGTTVAVLGCGLGTRYLMQNEPLRAEIRSHGALVTEFRPFTPAGKHTFPLRNRLISGMSEGLLVVEAGSHSGSLITARCALEQGRDVYAVPGSVLSTDFAGTNDLINDGAYVVTQPVQLLSGYAERYHLDLNRVPSVQQLLAAEQDPGANLPQTSKE
;
A
#
# COMPACT_ATOMS: atom_id res chain seq x y z
N ALA A 1 -0.23 9.73 1.25
CA ALA A 1 -0.78 10.11 2.55
C ALA A 1 -0.72 11.64 2.77
N GLY A 2 0.44 12.29 2.65
CA GLY A 2 0.58 13.75 2.85
C GLY A 2 -0.35 14.62 1.98
N ALA A 3 -0.80 14.12 0.85
CA ALA A 3 -1.75 14.78 -0.04
C ALA A 3 -3.23 14.57 0.34
N GLY A 4 -3.54 13.94 1.47
CA GLY A 4 -4.90 13.64 1.90
C GLY A 4 -5.37 12.21 1.57
N ALA A 5 -4.57 11.41 0.86
CA ALA A 5 -4.92 10.01 0.59
C ALA A 5 -4.70 9.11 1.82
N LEU A 6 -5.55 8.12 2.00
CA LEU A 6 -5.42 7.08 3.03
C LEU A 6 -4.75 5.84 2.44
N GLY A 7 -3.74 5.30 3.13
CA GLY A 7 -3.06 4.07 2.72
C GLY A 7 -3.70 2.83 3.35
N VAL A 8 -4.12 1.86 2.50
CA VAL A 8 -4.65 0.56 2.95
C VAL A 8 -3.69 -0.54 2.52
N SER A 9 -3.25 -1.38 3.44
CA SER A 9 -2.40 -2.53 3.11
C SER A 9 -2.60 -3.70 4.08
N GLY A 10 -1.84 -4.78 3.93
CA GLY A 10 -2.06 -6.03 4.65
C GLY A 10 -1.31 -6.19 5.97
N GLY A 11 -0.42 -5.28 6.31
CA GLY A 11 0.42 -5.37 7.51
C GLY A 11 1.42 -6.52 7.49
N ALA A 12 1.76 -7.06 6.33
CA ALA A 12 2.82 -8.05 6.13
C ALA A 12 4.23 -7.41 6.20
N LEU A 13 5.26 -8.24 6.16
CA LEU A 13 6.64 -7.78 6.00
C LEU A 13 6.87 -7.24 4.58
N GLY A 14 7.91 -6.43 4.39
CA GLY A 14 8.27 -5.87 3.09
C GLY A 14 7.43 -4.64 2.72
N ILE A 15 6.89 -4.61 1.51
CA ILE A 15 6.18 -3.45 0.93
C ILE A 15 5.03 -2.96 1.81
N ASP A 16 4.21 -3.87 2.39
CA ASP A 16 3.13 -3.48 3.30
C ASP A 16 3.65 -2.64 4.47
N SER A 17 4.70 -3.12 5.14
CA SER A 17 5.31 -2.41 6.26
C SER A 17 5.88 -1.06 5.85
N THR A 18 6.51 -0.99 4.69
CA THR A 18 7.07 0.26 4.14
C THR A 18 5.96 1.25 3.77
N ALA A 19 4.87 0.77 3.17
CA ALA A 19 3.71 1.59 2.84
C ALA A 19 3.07 2.22 4.09
N HIS A 20 2.89 1.43 5.16
CA HIS A 20 2.36 1.95 6.43
C HIS A 20 3.29 3.00 7.05
N LYS A 21 4.59 2.72 7.14
CA LYS A 21 5.59 3.67 7.66
C LYS A 21 5.63 4.95 6.84
N GLY A 22 5.66 4.85 5.52
CA GLY A 22 5.66 6.01 4.64
C GLY A 22 4.40 6.87 4.79
N ALA A 23 3.23 6.25 4.99
CA ALA A 23 1.99 6.97 5.26
C ALA A 23 2.07 7.77 6.58
N MET A 24 2.54 7.14 7.65
CA MET A 24 2.67 7.77 8.96
C MET A 24 3.75 8.86 8.99
N LEU A 25 4.91 8.63 8.36
CA LEU A 25 5.98 9.64 8.22
C LEU A 25 5.50 10.90 7.49
N ALA A 26 4.59 10.75 6.53
CA ALA A 26 3.96 11.88 5.84
C ALA A 26 2.81 12.52 6.64
N GLY A 27 2.62 12.17 7.92
CA GLY A 27 1.53 12.66 8.76
C GLY A 27 0.15 12.19 8.33
N GLY A 28 0.06 11.15 7.49
CA GLY A 28 -1.21 10.62 6.99
C GLY A 28 -1.73 9.45 7.79
N THR A 29 -2.96 9.04 7.45
CA THR A 29 -3.66 7.90 8.06
C THR A 29 -3.37 6.63 7.27
N THR A 30 -3.29 5.49 7.96
CA THR A 30 -3.15 4.18 7.33
C THR A 30 -3.99 3.12 8.00
N VAL A 31 -4.48 2.16 7.22
CA VAL A 31 -5.29 1.03 7.70
C VAL A 31 -4.62 -0.28 7.32
N ALA A 32 -4.33 -1.11 8.31
CA ALA A 32 -3.87 -2.48 8.06
C ALA A 32 -5.04 -3.45 8.17
N VAL A 33 -5.33 -4.13 7.07
CA VAL A 33 -6.31 -5.22 7.02
C VAL A 33 -5.58 -6.53 7.27
N LEU A 34 -5.94 -7.26 8.33
CA LEU A 34 -5.21 -8.44 8.77
C LEU A 34 -5.84 -9.73 8.25
N GLY A 35 -5.02 -10.70 7.82
CA GLY A 35 -5.42 -12.05 7.48
C GLY A 35 -5.49 -13.02 8.67
N CYS A 36 -5.72 -12.48 9.87
CA CYS A 36 -5.86 -13.25 11.12
C CYS A 36 -6.68 -12.44 12.13
N GLY A 37 -7.10 -13.07 13.21
CA GLY A 37 -7.78 -12.36 14.30
C GLY A 37 -6.85 -11.44 15.08
N LEU A 38 -7.39 -10.35 15.64
CA LEU A 38 -6.63 -9.34 16.39
C LEU A 38 -5.91 -9.90 17.64
N GLY A 39 -6.41 -10.99 18.23
CA GLY A 39 -5.82 -11.63 19.38
C GLY A 39 -4.70 -12.62 19.05
N THR A 40 -4.31 -12.77 17.78
CA THR A 40 -3.24 -13.69 17.40
C THR A 40 -1.86 -13.05 17.50
N ARG A 41 -0.84 -13.87 17.80
CA ARG A 41 0.56 -13.44 17.83
C ARG A 41 1.28 -13.59 16.48
N TYR A 42 0.54 -13.58 15.37
CA TYR A 42 1.11 -13.69 14.04
C TYR A 42 1.98 -12.47 13.71
N LEU A 43 3.18 -12.71 13.14
CA LEU A 43 4.18 -11.67 12.83
C LEU A 43 4.48 -10.75 14.04
N MET A 44 4.88 -11.34 15.17
CA MET A 44 5.23 -10.56 16.37
C MET A 44 6.31 -9.51 16.14
N GLN A 45 7.21 -9.73 15.19
CA GLN A 45 8.20 -8.73 14.77
C GLN A 45 7.58 -7.44 14.19
N ASN A 46 6.34 -7.50 13.72
CA ASN A 46 5.57 -6.34 13.25
C ASN A 46 4.67 -5.73 14.34
N GLU A 47 4.70 -6.24 15.59
CA GLU A 47 3.85 -5.69 16.66
C GLU A 47 4.15 -4.21 16.97
N PRO A 48 5.41 -3.72 16.98
CA PRO A 48 5.68 -2.30 17.12
C PRO A 48 5.01 -1.47 16.01
N LEU A 49 5.10 -1.92 14.76
CA LEU A 49 4.44 -1.26 13.64
C LEU A 49 2.91 -1.27 13.77
N ARG A 50 2.32 -2.38 14.22
CA ARG A 50 0.87 -2.47 14.47
C ARG A 50 0.41 -1.52 15.57
N ALA A 51 1.21 -1.40 16.64
CA ALA A 51 0.94 -0.43 17.71
C ALA A 51 0.96 1.01 17.17
N GLU A 52 1.91 1.33 16.31
CA GLU A 52 2.03 2.63 15.66
C GLU A 52 0.86 2.89 14.68
N ILE A 53 0.46 1.91 13.88
CA ILE A 53 -0.70 2.01 12.99
C ILE A 53 -1.97 2.30 13.79
N ARG A 54 -2.16 1.67 14.96
CA ARG A 54 -3.34 1.94 15.82
C ARG A 54 -3.44 3.39 16.28
N SER A 55 -2.32 4.08 16.43
CA SER A 55 -2.29 5.50 16.83
C SER A 55 -2.47 6.47 15.66
N HIS A 56 -2.28 6.03 14.41
CA HIS A 56 -2.40 6.84 13.19
C HIS A 56 -3.56 6.42 12.27
N GLY A 57 -4.30 5.38 12.65
CA GLY A 57 -5.35 4.82 11.82
C GLY A 57 -6.01 3.61 12.48
N ALA A 58 -6.06 2.46 11.79
CA ALA A 58 -6.76 1.29 12.31
C ALA A 58 -6.11 -0.05 11.90
N LEU A 59 -6.30 -1.07 12.75
CA LEU A 59 -6.18 -2.48 12.38
C LEU A 59 -7.58 -3.04 12.17
N VAL A 60 -7.83 -3.65 11.04
CA VAL A 60 -9.14 -4.20 10.64
C VAL A 60 -9.01 -5.67 10.30
N THR A 61 -9.97 -6.47 10.69
CA THR A 61 -10.10 -7.87 10.28
C THR A 61 -11.54 -8.33 10.32
N GLU A 62 -11.91 -9.26 9.46
CA GLU A 62 -13.21 -9.96 9.50
C GLU A 62 -13.15 -11.27 10.28
N PHE A 63 -11.95 -11.68 10.72
CA PHE A 63 -11.75 -12.94 11.43
C PHE A 63 -12.01 -12.78 12.93
N ARG A 64 -12.51 -13.85 13.56
CA ARG A 64 -12.68 -13.92 15.03
C ARG A 64 -11.33 -13.66 15.72
N PRO A 65 -11.33 -13.13 16.97
CA PRO A 65 -10.12 -12.64 17.65
C PRO A 65 -8.91 -13.56 17.64
N PHE A 66 -9.10 -14.86 17.75
CA PHE A 66 -8.02 -15.86 17.84
C PHE A 66 -7.88 -16.72 16.58
N THR A 67 -8.51 -16.35 15.47
CA THR A 67 -8.34 -17.06 14.19
C THR A 67 -6.89 -16.96 13.72
N PRO A 68 -6.18 -18.09 13.55
CA PRO A 68 -4.77 -18.07 13.15
C PRO A 68 -4.62 -17.59 11.69
N ALA A 69 -3.46 -16.98 11.40
CA ALA A 69 -3.06 -16.69 10.04
C ALA A 69 -2.78 -17.98 9.26
N GLY A 70 -3.15 -18.02 7.99
CA GLY A 70 -2.93 -19.19 7.15
C GLY A 70 -3.06 -18.92 5.67
N LYS A 71 -2.67 -19.91 4.86
CA LYS A 71 -2.72 -19.81 3.39
C LYS A 71 -4.13 -19.51 2.85
N HIS A 72 -5.18 -19.85 3.59
CA HIS A 72 -6.57 -19.59 3.21
C HIS A 72 -7.06 -18.20 3.62
N THR A 73 -6.57 -17.67 4.75
CA THR A 73 -7.05 -16.38 5.28
C THR A 73 -6.50 -15.18 4.53
N PHE A 74 -5.27 -15.28 3.98
CA PHE A 74 -4.67 -14.18 3.22
C PHE A 74 -5.42 -13.86 1.92
N PRO A 75 -5.76 -14.84 1.04
CA PRO A 75 -6.55 -14.55 -0.15
C PRO A 75 -7.94 -13.99 0.17
N LEU A 76 -8.62 -14.52 1.20
CA LEU A 76 -9.91 -14.01 1.65
C LEU A 76 -9.83 -12.56 2.11
N ARG A 77 -8.77 -12.19 2.83
CA ARG A 77 -8.53 -10.82 3.29
C ARG A 77 -8.24 -9.85 2.14
N ASN A 78 -7.53 -10.29 1.09
CA ASN A 78 -7.07 -9.41 0.02
C ASN A 78 -8.21 -8.66 -0.67
N ARG A 79 -9.39 -9.27 -0.81
CA ARG A 79 -10.59 -8.60 -1.33
C ARG A 79 -11.05 -7.39 -0.50
N LEU A 80 -10.72 -7.36 0.79
CA LEU A 80 -11.03 -6.22 1.65
C LEU A 80 -10.06 -5.07 1.41
N ILE A 81 -8.77 -5.35 1.17
CA ILE A 81 -7.78 -4.33 0.83
C ILE A 81 -8.23 -3.60 -0.43
N SER A 82 -8.53 -4.34 -1.51
CA SER A 82 -8.99 -3.74 -2.76
C SER A 82 -10.36 -3.09 -2.62
N GLY A 83 -11.30 -3.71 -1.90
CA GLY A 83 -12.66 -3.20 -1.71
C GLY A 83 -12.72 -1.89 -0.91
N MET A 84 -11.77 -1.64 -0.02
CA MET A 84 -11.64 -0.40 0.76
C MET A 84 -10.85 0.68 0.01
N SER A 85 -10.37 0.42 -1.20
CA SER A 85 -9.49 1.32 -1.95
C SER A 85 -10.16 1.76 -3.25
N GLU A 86 -9.84 2.94 -3.73
CA GLU A 86 -10.25 3.42 -5.07
C GLU A 86 -9.31 2.87 -6.15
N GLY A 87 -8.03 2.75 -5.82
CA GLY A 87 -7.02 2.17 -6.69
C GLY A 87 -6.02 1.31 -5.93
N LEU A 88 -5.47 0.31 -6.59
CA LEU A 88 -4.48 -0.61 -6.06
C LEU A 88 -3.13 -0.40 -6.78
N LEU A 89 -2.07 -0.14 -6.02
CA LEU A 89 -0.71 -0.11 -6.56
C LEU A 89 0.03 -1.42 -6.24
N VAL A 90 0.52 -2.10 -7.26
CA VAL A 90 1.45 -3.22 -7.13
C VAL A 90 2.86 -2.73 -7.43
N VAL A 91 3.71 -2.69 -6.39
CA VAL A 91 5.07 -2.15 -6.48
C VAL A 91 6.05 -3.18 -7.04
N GLU A 92 5.94 -4.42 -6.57
CA GLU A 92 6.77 -5.55 -6.98
C GLU A 92 5.97 -6.84 -6.87
N ALA A 93 6.03 -7.66 -7.91
CA ALA A 93 5.40 -8.97 -7.94
C ALA A 93 6.08 -9.89 -8.95
N GLY A 94 6.56 -11.02 -8.49
CA GLY A 94 6.85 -12.16 -9.39
C GLY A 94 5.56 -12.82 -9.87
N SER A 95 5.66 -13.72 -10.87
CA SER A 95 4.51 -14.35 -11.55
C SER A 95 3.55 -15.11 -10.63
N HIS A 96 3.99 -15.50 -9.43
CA HIS A 96 3.19 -16.24 -8.43
C HIS A 96 2.97 -15.47 -7.13
N SER A 97 3.18 -14.15 -7.15
CA SER A 97 3.03 -13.31 -5.96
C SER A 97 1.58 -13.24 -5.47
N GLY A 98 1.39 -13.27 -4.15
CA GLY A 98 0.08 -13.08 -3.52
C GLY A 98 -0.56 -11.71 -3.81
N SER A 99 0.24 -10.69 -4.17
CA SER A 99 -0.25 -9.37 -4.57
C SER A 99 -1.05 -9.41 -5.88
N LEU A 100 -0.77 -10.36 -6.78
CA LEU A 100 -1.55 -10.57 -8.00
C LEU A 100 -2.99 -11.05 -7.71
N ILE A 101 -3.20 -11.76 -6.59
CA ILE A 101 -4.55 -12.11 -6.11
C ILE A 101 -5.31 -10.84 -5.73
N THR A 102 -4.64 -9.91 -5.07
CA THR A 102 -5.25 -8.61 -4.71
C THR A 102 -5.56 -7.79 -5.96
N ALA A 103 -4.67 -7.79 -6.95
CA ALA A 103 -4.89 -7.11 -8.24
C ALA A 103 -6.12 -7.67 -8.97
N ARG A 104 -6.29 -9.00 -9.00
CA ARG A 104 -7.48 -9.63 -9.56
C ARG A 104 -8.76 -9.21 -8.81
N CYS A 105 -8.74 -9.24 -7.47
CA CYS A 105 -9.88 -8.75 -6.68
C CYS A 105 -10.22 -7.30 -6.99
N ALA A 106 -9.20 -6.43 -7.17
CA ALA A 106 -9.39 -5.03 -7.52
C ALA A 106 -10.11 -4.88 -8.87
N LEU A 107 -9.66 -5.60 -9.90
CA LEU A 107 -10.29 -5.61 -11.22
C LEU A 107 -11.74 -6.11 -11.16
N GLU A 108 -12.00 -7.21 -10.46
CA GLU A 108 -13.36 -7.76 -10.27
C GLU A 108 -14.29 -6.77 -9.54
N GLN A 109 -13.74 -5.89 -8.71
CA GLN A 109 -14.46 -4.85 -7.98
C GLN A 109 -14.54 -3.51 -8.73
N GLY A 110 -14.03 -3.44 -9.97
CA GLY A 110 -14.03 -2.21 -10.77
C GLY A 110 -13.10 -1.12 -10.22
N ARG A 111 -11.99 -1.53 -9.56
CA ARG A 111 -10.97 -0.62 -9.04
C ARG A 111 -9.85 -0.46 -10.05
N ASP A 112 -9.26 0.72 -10.09
CA ASP A 112 -8.08 0.95 -10.92
C ASP A 112 -6.88 0.14 -10.40
N VAL A 113 -6.13 -0.47 -11.31
CA VAL A 113 -4.90 -1.19 -10.99
C VAL A 113 -3.72 -0.45 -11.58
N TYR A 114 -2.75 -0.18 -10.73
CA TYR A 114 -1.49 0.49 -11.04
C TYR A 114 -0.33 -0.47 -10.78
N ALA A 115 0.72 -0.40 -11.61
CA ALA A 115 1.91 -1.21 -11.43
C ALA A 115 3.19 -0.41 -11.67
N VAL A 116 4.19 -0.68 -10.84
CA VAL A 116 5.55 -0.15 -11.04
C VAL A 116 6.28 -1.06 -12.02
N PRO A 117 6.81 -0.53 -13.13
CA PRO A 117 7.58 -1.31 -14.09
C PRO A 117 8.94 -1.68 -13.52
N GLY A 118 9.45 -2.84 -13.92
CA GLY A 118 10.77 -3.28 -13.52
C GLY A 118 11.54 -3.95 -14.64
N SER A 119 12.78 -4.35 -14.34
CA SER A 119 13.64 -5.00 -15.32
C SER A 119 13.02 -6.31 -15.83
N VAL A 120 12.96 -6.49 -17.14
CA VAL A 120 12.52 -7.74 -17.78
C VAL A 120 13.47 -8.91 -17.50
N LEU A 121 14.67 -8.64 -17.00
CA LEU A 121 15.65 -9.66 -16.61
C LEU A 121 15.48 -10.10 -15.14
N SER A 122 14.61 -9.43 -14.36
CA SER A 122 14.31 -9.81 -12.99
C SER A 122 12.97 -10.52 -12.88
N THR A 123 12.99 -11.70 -12.27
CA THR A 123 11.78 -12.47 -11.98
C THR A 123 10.84 -11.78 -11.01
N ASP A 124 11.36 -10.86 -10.20
CA ASP A 124 10.61 -10.15 -9.16
C ASP A 124 9.61 -9.14 -9.74
N PHE A 125 9.82 -8.71 -11.00
CA PHE A 125 8.94 -7.80 -11.71
C PHE A 125 8.10 -8.45 -12.81
N ALA A 126 8.22 -9.76 -13.00
CA ALA A 126 7.46 -10.45 -14.06
C ALA A 126 5.96 -10.20 -13.94
N GLY A 127 5.40 -10.32 -12.72
CA GLY A 127 3.97 -10.11 -12.49
C GLY A 127 3.53 -8.65 -12.61
N THR A 128 4.34 -7.65 -12.24
CA THR A 128 3.99 -6.24 -12.47
C THR A 128 4.05 -5.88 -13.94
N ASN A 129 5.05 -6.39 -14.66
CA ASN A 129 5.16 -6.20 -16.11
C ASN A 129 3.99 -6.89 -16.85
N ASP A 130 3.55 -8.07 -16.41
CA ASP A 130 2.36 -8.75 -16.96
C ASP A 130 1.09 -7.93 -16.70
N LEU A 131 0.90 -7.39 -15.49
CA LEU A 131 -0.24 -6.50 -15.19
C LEU A 131 -0.26 -5.28 -16.12
N ILE A 132 0.91 -4.68 -16.42
CA ILE A 132 1.02 -3.56 -17.35
C ILE A 132 0.60 -3.98 -18.77
N ASN A 133 1.06 -5.13 -19.24
CA ASN A 133 0.66 -5.69 -20.55
C ASN A 133 -0.85 -5.96 -20.61
N ASP A 134 -1.47 -6.33 -19.49
CA ASP A 134 -2.91 -6.56 -19.36
C ASP A 134 -3.74 -5.27 -19.18
N GLY A 135 -3.08 -4.10 -19.16
CA GLY A 135 -3.73 -2.79 -19.15
C GLY A 135 -3.71 -2.05 -17.81
N ALA A 136 -2.94 -2.51 -16.82
CA ALA A 136 -2.73 -1.73 -15.60
C ALA A 136 -1.97 -0.42 -15.91
N TYR A 137 -2.31 0.64 -15.17
CA TYR A 137 -1.65 1.93 -15.33
C TYR A 137 -0.20 1.88 -14.83
N VAL A 138 0.73 2.36 -15.65
CA VAL A 138 2.16 2.45 -15.28
C VAL A 138 2.37 3.59 -14.29
N VAL A 139 3.08 3.32 -13.20
CA VAL A 139 3.49 4.34 -12.22
C VAL A 139 5.01 4.39 -12.12
N THR A 140 5.59 5.51 -12.52
CA THR A 140 7.01 5.83 -12.36
C THR A 140 7.24 7.03 -11.44
N GLN A 141 6.16 7.76 -11.11
CA GLN A 141 6.16 8.91 -10.21
C GLN A 141 4.96 8.85 -9.27
N PRO A 142 5.10 9.16 -7.98
CA PRO A 142 4.01 9.06 -7.00
C PRO A 142 2.76 9.88 -7.38
N VAL A 143 2.95 11.02 -8.01
CA VAL A 143 1.84 11.90 -8.44
C VAL A 143 0.90 11.22 -9.44
N GLN A 144 1.40 10.32 -10.28
CA GLN A 144 0.60 9.61 -11.28
C GLN A 144 -0.48 8.74 -10.66
N LEU A 145 -0.21 8.18 -9.48
CA LEU A 145 -1.19 7.39 -8.72
C LEU A 145 -2.39 8.23 -8.25
N LEU A 146 -2.14 9.50 -7.88
CA LEU A 146 -3.15 10.35 -7.23
C LEU A 146 -3.84 11.33 -8.19
N SER A 147 -3.24 11.62 -9.35
CA SER A 147 -3.75 12.62 -10.28
C SER A 147 -5.17 12.35 -10.76
N GLY A 148 -5.53 11.10 -11.03
CA GLY A 148 -6.88 10.69 -11.44
C GLY A 148 -7.96 10.89 -10.37
N TYR A 149 -7.56 11.03 -9.11
CA TYR A 149 -8.46 11.16 -7.96
C TYR A 149 -8.48 12.57 -7.35
N ALA A 150 -7.56 13.44 -7.77
CA ALA A 150 -7.29 14.72 -7.12
C ALA A 150 -8.51 15.62 -7.03
N GLU A 151 -9.24 15.79 -8.13
CA GLU A 151 -10.44 16.63 -8.18
C GLU A 151 -11.58 16.03 -7.34
N ARG A 152 -11.84 14.73 -7.50
CA ARG A 152 -12.94 14.03 -6.84
C ARG A 152 -12.80 14.01 -5.31
N TYR A 153 -11.56 13.88 -4.80
CA TYR A 153 -11.27 13.75 -3.37
C TYR A 153 -10.52 14.94 -2.79
N HIS A 154 -10.41 16.05 -3.54
CA HIS A 154 -9.73 17.29 -3.12
C HIS A 154 -8.30 17.04 -2.59
N LEU A 155 -7.52 16.19 -3.32
CA LEU A 155 -6.15 15.89 -2.94
C LEU A 155 -5.21 17.04 -3.29
N ASP A 156 -4.30 17.36 -2.36
CA ASP A 156 -3.27 18.38 -2.61
C ASP A 156 -2.03 17.73 -3.26
N LEU A 157 -2.00 17.74 -4.60
CA LEU A 157 -0.88 17.13 -5.35
C LEU A 157 0.45 17.86 -5.16
N ASN A 158 0.47 19.11 -4.70
CA ASN A 158 1.71 19.84 -4.40
C ASN A 158 2.46 19.22 -3.19
N ARG A 159 1.78 18.44 -2.37
CA ARG A 159 2.37 17.71 -1.25
C ARG A 159 2.88 16.32 -1.62
N VAL A 160 2.80 15.92 -2.89
CA VAL A 160 3.33 14.64 -3.36
C VAL A 160 4.78 14.82 -3.77
N PRO A 161 5.75 14.25 -3.03
CA PRO A 161 7.15 14.38 -3.39
C PRO A 161 7.45 13.64 -4.69
N SER A 162 8.38 14.18 -5.48
CA SER A 162 8.94 13.48 -6.63
C SER A 162 9.87 12.34 -6.18
N VAL A 163 10.16 11.39 -7.07
CA VAL A 163 11.14 10.32 -6.79
C VAL A 163 12.51 10.91 -6.42
N GLN A 164 12.93 11.98 -7.08
CA GLN A 164 14.20 12.65 -6.78
C GLN A 164 14.22 13.24 -5.35
N GLN A 165 13.13 13.84 -4.90
CA GLN A 165 13.02 14.34 -3.52
C GLN A 165 13.04 13.21 -2.49
N LEU A 166 12.42 12.07 -2.80
CA LEU A 166 12.44 10.88 -1.93
C LEU A 166 13.86 10.30 -1.83
N LEU A 167 14.57 10.17 -2.96
CA LEU A 167 15.96 9.68 -2.98
C LEU A 167 16.92 10.63 -2.25
N ALA A 168 16.73 11.95 -2.38
CA ALA A 168 17.52 12.93 -1.65
C ALA A 168 17.29 12.83 -0.13
N ALA A 169 16.04 12.61 0.30
CA ALA A 169 15.69 12.44 1.71
C ALA A 169 16.24 11.14 2.33
N GLU A 170 16.41 10.07 1.53
CA GLU A 170 17.09 8.84 1.97
C GLU A 170 18.59 9.07 2.25
N GLN A 171 19.23 9.95 1.47
CA GLN A 171 20.66 10.26 1.62
C GLN A 171 20.93 11.29 2.72
N ASP A 172 19.97 12.14 3.05
CA ASP A 172 20.02 13.13 4.12
C ASP A 172 18.74 13.05 4.98
N PRO A 173 18.77 12.30 6.10
CA PRO A 173 17.62 12.18 7.01
C PRO A 173 17.14 13.51 7.63
N GLY A 174 17.90 14.61 7.47
CA GLY A 174 17.51 15.97 7.84
C GLY A 174 16.77 16.73 6.73
N ALA A 175 16.71 16.21 5.51
CA ALA A 175 16.00 16.85 4.42
C ALA A 175 14.49 16.83 4.68
N ASN A 176 13.90 18.03 4.77
CA ASN A 176 12.46 18.20 4.98
C ASN A 176 11.67 17.71 3.76
N LEU A 177 10.99 16.57 3.87
CA LEU A 177 9.85 16.29 3.01
C LEU A 177 8.72 17.31 3.29
N PRO A 178 7.88 17.66 2.30
CA PRO A 178 6.77 18.58 2.49
C PRO A 178 5.90 18.14 3.65
N GLN A 179 5.99 18.82 4.80
CA GLN A 179 5.21 18.50 6.00
C GLN A 179 3.81 19.09 5.89
N THR A 180 2.85 18.35 6.43
CA THR A 180 1.51 18.88 6.67
C THR A 180 1.60 20.00 7.71
N SER A 181 1.37 21.27 7.30
CA SER A 181 1.00 22.29 8.27
C SER A 181 -0.27 21.84 8.98
N LYS A 182 -0.20 21.68 10.30
CA LYS A 182 -1.39 21.54 11.14
C LYS A 182 -2.03 22.93 11.20
N GLU A 183 -3.09 23.11 10.47
CA GLU A 183 -4.12 24.10 10.76
C GLU A 183 -5.39 23.37 11.16
#